data_8abfaf6af51f1ab6916ddad7af4de2e7
#
_entry.id   8abfaf6af51f1ab6916ddad7af4de2e7
#
_cell.length_a   1.000
_cell.length_b   1.000
_cell.length_c   1.000
_cell.angle_alpha   90.00
_cell.angle_beta   90.00
_cell.angle_gamma   90.00
#
_symmetry.space_group_name_H-M   'P 1'
#
loop_
_entity.id
_entity.type
_entity.pdbx_description
1 polymer ?
#
loop_
_entity_poly.entity_id
_entity_poly.type
_entity_poly.pdbx_seq_one_letter_code
_entity_poly.pdbx_strand_id
1 'polypeptide(L)'
;MSQSVAPAASAATPQSALAAILETVRPASLLLVSLNPVAQIDQWCQQHGASLHTVCESDPVTALAGLGRFDLAIIADQLEYMTRDAGAQLIGLLRNLHTERVVLLYQQQLAPQRLRWPANSFLAMGMRRDALFRQDDREMALYSYDLARYNFSREWNNSRFWANPENWGKYWW
;
A
#
# COMPACT_ATOMS: atom_id res chain seq x y z
N MET A 1 6.22 -33.88 34.58
CA MET A 1 5.32 -33.38 33.54
C MET A 1 5.59 -31.90 33.39
N SER A 2 6.54 -31.55 32.52
CA SER A 2 6.90 -30.14 32.23
C SER A 2 6.05 -29.66 31.08
N GLN A 3 5.13 -28.75 31.34
CA GLN A 3 4.40 -28.03 30.30
C GLN A 3 5.36 -27.00 29.67
N SER A 4 5.73 -27.24 28.44
CA SER A 4 6.40 -26.27 27.59
C SER A 4 5.39 -25.15 27.28
N VAL A 5 5.59 -24.00 27.90
CA VAL A 5 4.87 -22.78 27.54
C VAL A 5 5.42 -22.32 26.18
N ALA A 6 4.62 -22.47 25.14
CA ALA A 6 4.91 -21.88 23.85
C ALA A 6 5.05 -20.34 24.02
N PRO A 7 6.09 -19.70 23.43
CA PRO A 7 6.21 -18.27 23.51
C PRO A 7 4.97 -17.63 22.87
N ALA A 8 4.30 -16.76 23.61
CA ALA A 8 3.22 -15.94 23.10
C ALA A 8 3.72 -15.20 21.86
N ALA A 9 3.08 -15.43 20.71
CA ALA A 9 3.34 -14.68 19.50
C ALA A 9 3.17 -13.20 19.87
N SER A 10 4.24 -12.43 19.77
CA SER A 10 4.23 -10.98 20.00
C SER A 10 3.13 -10.40 19.11
N ALA A 11 2.12 -9.76 19.71
CA ALA A 11 1.03 -9.16 18.96
C ALA A 11 1.63 -8.21 17.92
N ALA A 12 1.36 -8.48 16.63
CA ALA A 12 1.88 -7.64 15.55
C ALA A 12 1.37 -6.21 15.73
N THR A 13 2.27 -5.25 15.75
CA THR A 13 1.94 -3.82 15.82
C THR A 13 2.00 -3.20 14.43
N PRO A 14 1.33 -2.06 14.18
CA PRO A 14 1.47 -1.33 12.91
C PRO A 14 2.93 -1.05 12.58
N GLN A 15 3.73 -0.69 13.58
CA GLN A 15 5.16 -0.39 13.45
C GLN A 15 5.95 -1.63 13.03
N SER A 16 5.69 -2.79 13.66
CA SER A 16 6.39 -4.03 13.28
C SER A 16 6.01 -4.51 11.89
N ALA A 17 4.74 -4.33 11.49
CA ALA A 17 4.29 -4.67 10.14
C ALA A 17 4.93 -3.75 9.08
N LEU A 18 4.99 -2.45 9.35
CA LEU A 18 5.64 -1.50 8.45
C LEU A 18 7.13 -1.78 8.31
N ALA A 19 7.83 -2.08 9.42
CA ALA A 19 9.22 -2.50 9.39
C ALA A 19 9.43 -3.74 8.52
N ALA A 20 8.59 -4.76 8.69
CA ALA A 20 8.67 -5.99 7.89
C ALA A 20 8.46 -5.73 6.39
N ILE A 21 7.57 -4.81 6.02
CA ILE A 21 7.36 -4.41 4.63
C ILE A 21 8.62 -3.72 4.09
N LEU A 22 9.18 -2.75 4.80
CA LEU A 22 10.38 -2.04 4.39
C LEU A 22 11.57 -2.98 4.21
N GLU A 23 11.77 -3.93 5.14
CA GLU A 23 12.83 -4.94 5.03
C GLU A 23 12.62 -5.93 3.89
N THR A 24 11.36 -6.25 3.56
CA THR A 24 11.03 -7.15 2.46
C THR A 24 11.20 -6.49 1.10
N VAL A 25 10.71 -5.26 0.97
CA VAL A 25 10.70 -4.51 -0.31
C VAL A 25 12.08 -3.90 -0.57
N ARG A 26 12.76 -3.39 0.48
CA ARG A 26 14.06 -2.68 0.41
C ARG A 26 14.06 -1.59 -0.68
N PRO A 27 13.13 -0.63 -0.63
CA PRO A 27 13.03 0.39 -1.66
C PRO A 27 14.27 1.29 -1.65
N ALA A 28 14.82 1.61 -2.82
CA ALA A 28 15.85 2.63 -2.97
C ALA A 28 15.24 4.04 -2.99
N SER A 29 13.97 4.14 -3.40
CA SER A 29 13.19 5.38 -3.42
C SER A 29 11.80 5.16 -2.83
N LEU A 30 11.42 6.03 -1.88
CA LEU A 30 10.18 5.94 -1.14
C LEU A 30 9.42 7.26 -1.20
N LEU A 31 8.12 7.17 -1.50
CA LEU A 31 7.19 8.29 -1.44
C LEU A 31 6.29 8.12 -0.21
N LEU A 32 6.33 9.07 0.70
CA LEU A 32 5.42 9.15 1.84
C LEU A 32 4.38 10.24 1.61
N VAL A 33 3.11 9.87 1.62
CA VAL A 33 1.98 10.80 1.60
C VAL A 33 1.32 10.77 2.96
N SER A 34 1.58 11.78 3.78
CA SER A 34 1.10 11.83 5.16
C SER A 34 1.10 13.26 5.67
N LEU A 35 0.03 13.66 6.37
CA LEU A 35 -0.05 14.97 7.03
C LEU A 35 0.94 15.12 8.20
N ASN A 36 1.34 14.00 8.80
CA ASN A 36 2.28 13.97 9.89
C ASN A 36 3.53 13.16 9.53
N PRO A 37 4.71 13.52 10.03
CA PRO A 37 5.92 12.76 9.81
C PRO A 37 5.81 11.37 10.44
N VAL A 38 6.35 10.36 9.76
CA VAL A 38 6.43 8.98 10.26
C VAL A 38 7.90 8.67 10.56
N ALA A 39 8.32 8.96 11.78
CA ALA A 39 9.72 8.88 12.21
C ALA A 39 10.39 7.52 11.90
N GLN A 40 9.63 6.44 11.94
CA GLN A 40 10.13 5.11 11.59
C GLN A 40 10.59 5.01 10.12
N ILE A 41 9.87 5.67 9.22
CA ILE A 41 10.22 5.68 7.78
C ILE A 41 11.48 6.51 7.58
N ASP A 42 11.55 7.70 8.20
CA ASP A 42 12.73 8.56 8.14
C ASP A 42 13.98 7.83 8.63
N GLN A 43 13.90 7.19 9.79
CA GLN A 43 14.99 6.42 10.37
C GLN A 43 15.44 5.27 9.48
N TRP A 44 14.47 4.51 8.94
CA TRP A 44 14.77 3.40 8.05
C TRP A 44 15.49 3.88 6.77
N CYS A 45 15.00 4.95 6.15
CA CYS A 45 15.62 5.53 4.94
C CYS A 45 17.05 6.01 5.22
N GLN A 46 17.28 6.69 6.36
CA GLN A 46 18.62 7.13 6.77
C GLN A 46 19.58 5.94 6.97
N GLN A 47 19.11 4.87 7.62
CA GLN A 47 19.93 3.67 7.89
C GLN A 47 20.29 2.91 6.63
N HIS A 48 19.43 2.89 5.62
CA HIS A 48 19.60 2.11 4.40
C HIS A 48 20.04 2.95 3.19
N GLY A 49 20.20 4.26 3.34
CA GLY A 49 20.59 5.14 2.25
C GLY A 49 19.50 5.30 1.18
N ALA A 50 18.24 5.04 1.51
CA ALA A 50 17.12 5.19 0.61
C ALA A 50 16.69 6.66 0.51
N SER A 51 16.30 7.11 -0.69
CA SER A 51 15.75 8.44 -0.87
C SER A 51 14.29 8.48 -0.39
N LEU A 52 13.96 9.50 0.41
CA LEU A 52 12.59 9.73 0.87
C LEU A 52 12.06 11.05 0.31
N HIS A 53 10.92 10.98 -0.35
CA HIS A 53 10.14 12.16 -0.71
C HIS A 53 8.85 12.17 0.10
N THR A 54 8.58 13.27 0.80
CA THR A 54 7.38 13.40 1.64
C THR A 54 6.46 14.46 1.07
N VAL A 55 5.18 14.10 0.92
CA VAL A 55 4.08 14.98 0.56
C VAL A 55 3.19 15.10 1.80
N CYS A 56 3.18 16.29 2.42
CA CYS A 56 2.45 16.60 3.66
C CYS A 56 1.37 17.67 3.46
N GLU A 57 0.83 17.78 2.25
CA GLU A 57 -0.13 18.80 1.88
C GLU A 57 -1.58 18.29 2.00
N SER A 58 -2.51 19.21 2.25
CA SER A 58 -3.94 18.89 2.30
C SER A 58 -4.50 18.45 0.95
N ASP A 59 -3.87 18.87 -0.16
CA ASP A 59 -4.15 18.41 -1.51
C ASP A 59 -2.93 17.67 -2.10
N PRO A 60 -2.74 16.40 -1.73
CA PRO A 60 -1.61 15.63 -2.21
C PRO A 60 -1.72 15.29 -3.70
N VAL A 61 -2.93 15.31 -4.28
CA VAL A 61 -3.15 15.03 -5.70
C VAL A 61 -2.43 16.05 -6.57
N THR A 62 -2.57 17.34 -6.24
CA THR A 62 -1.85 18.41 -6.94
C THR A 62 -0.35 18.35 -6.68
N ALA A 63 0.06 18.02 -5.45
CA ALA A 63 1.47 17.92 -5.07
C ALA A 63 2.22 16.79 -5.79
N LEU A 64 1.53 15.73 -6.21
CA LEU A 64 2.13 14.64 -6.99
C LEU A 64 2.45 15.04 -8.43
N ALA A 65 1.88 16.13 -8.92
CA ALA A 65 2.10 16.57 -10.30
C ALA A 65 3.59 16.86 -10.56
N GLY A 66 4.15 16.21 -11.57
CA GLY A 66 5.56 16.37 -11.95
C GLY A 66 6.56 15.49 -11.17
N LEU A 67 6.12 14.74 -10.16
CA LEU A 67 6.98 13.76 -9.52
C LEU A 67 7.24 12.54 -10.42
N GLY A 68 8.43 11.96 -10.29
CA GLY A 68 8.82 10.75 -10.98
C GLY A 68 8.23 9.47 -10.35
N ARG A 69 8.85 8.34 -10.64
CA ARG A 69 8.50 7.04 -10.08
C ARG A 69 9.32 6.72 -8.82
N PHE A 70 8.71 5.95 -7.95
CA PHE A 70 9.28 5.45 -6.70
C PHE A 70 9.12 3.93 -6.63
N ASP A 71 9.95 3.27 -5.84
CA ASP A 71 9.86 1.82 -5.63
C ASP A 71 8.70 1.44 -4.72
N LEU A 72 8.36 2.34 -3.77
CA LEU A 72 7.29 2.15 -2.81
C LEU A 72 6.61 3.49 -2.50
N ALA A 73 5.29 3.52 -2.47
CA ALA A 73 4.52 4.62 -1.88
C ALA A 73 3.80 4.17 -0.62
N ILE A 74 3.83 5.00 0.41
CA ILE A 74 3.13 4.78 1.67
C ILE A 74 2.17 5.94 1.89
N ILE A 75 0.91 5.62 2.16
CA ILE A 75 -0.12 6.58 2.58
C ILE A 75 -0.42 6.33 4.05
N ALA A 76 -0.26 7.34 4.88
CA ALA A 76 -0.60 7.28 6.30
C ALA A 76 -1.20 8.61 6.74
N ASP A 77 -2.17 8.59 7.64
CA ASP A 77 -2.77 9.79 8.24
C ASP A 77 -3.15 10.88 7.19
N GLN A 78 -3.74 10.45 6.09
CA GLN A 78 -4.12 11.31 4.96
C GLN A 78 -5.56 11.08 4.52
N LEU A 79 -5.95 9.83 4.25
CA LEU A 79 -7.27 9.51 3.67
C LEU A 79 -8.41 9.76 4.65
N GLU A 80 -8.15 9.81 5.93
CA GLU A 80 -9.10 10.14 6.99
C GLU A 80 -9.68 11.55 6.84
N TYR A 81 -8.92 12.44 6.22
CA TYR A 81 -9.23 13.86 6.09
C TYR A 81 -9.62 14.29 4.67
N MET A 82 -9.64 13.35 3.73
CA MET A 82 -9.97 13.59 2.32
C MET A 82 -11.38 13.12 1.98
N THR A 83 -11.97 13.72 0.95
CA THR A 83 -13.17 13.13 0.33
C THR A 83 -12.82 11.80 -0.32
N ARG A 84 -13.79 10.89 -0.40
CA ARG A 84 -13.56 9.57 -1.02
C ARG A 84 -13.08 9.67 -2.47
N ASP A 85 -13.64 10.61 -3.23
CA ASP A 85 -13.27 10.81 -4.64
C ASP A 85 -11.82 11.29 -4.77
N ALA A 86 -11.40 12.26 -3.96
CA ALA A 86 -10.01 12.73 -3.93
C ALA A 86 -9.04 11.63 -3.45
N GLY A 87 -9.42 10.86 -2.44
CA GLY A 87 -8.62 9.73 -1.97
C GLY A 87 -8.52 8.61 -3.00
N ALA A 88 -9.60 8.29 -3.72
CA ALA A 88 -9.58 7.33 -4.81
C ALA A 88 -8.69 7.80 -5.96
N GLN A 89 -8.74 9.09 -6.29
CA GLN A 89 -7.85 9.70 -7.27
C GLN A 89 -6.39 9.62 -6.82
N LEU A 90 -6.08 9.90 -5.57
CA LEU A 90 -4.74 9.77 -4.99
C LEU A 90 -4.20 8.34 -5.14
N ILE A 91 -4.95 7.35 -4.70
CA ILE A 91 -4.55 5.93 -4.81
C ILE A 91 -4.36 5.55 -6.28
N GLY A 92 -5.27 5.97 -7.16
CA GLY A 92 -5.19 5.71 -8.60
C GLY A 92 -3.94 6.32 -9.25
N LEU A 93 -3.62 7.58 -8.93
CA LEU A 93 -2.41 8.26 -9.42
C LEU A 93 -1.14 7.56 -8.94
N LEU A 94 -1.05 7.26 -7.64
CA LEU A 94 0.11 6.55 -7.09
C LEU A 94 0.34 5.23 -7.82
N ARG A 95 -0.70 4.40 -7.90
CA ARG A 95 -0.64 3.07 -8.49
C ARG A 95 -0.33 3.07 -9.99
N ASN A 96 -0.87 4.03 -10.72
CA ASN A 96 -0.78 4.03 -12.19
C ASN A 96 0.45 4.79 -12.71
N LEU A 97 0.90 5.82 -11.99
CA LEU A 97 1.95 6.74 -12.50
C LEU A 97 3.22 6.71 -11.66
N HIS A 98 3.12 6.54 -10.34
CA HIS A 98 4.25 6.80 -9.46
C HIS A 98 4.91 5.57 -8.88
N THR A 99 4.19 4.43 -8.75
CA THR A 99 4.79 3.22 -8.15
C THR A 99 4.05 1.96 -8.54
N GLU A 100 4.74 0.83 -8.44
CA GLU A 100 4.15 -0.50 -8.58
C GLU A 100 3.66 -1.07 -7.24
N ARG A 101 4.04 -0.43 -6.12
CA ARG A 101 3.69 -0.89 -4.76
C ARG A 101 3.17 0.25 -3.92
N VAL A 102 1.96 0.10 -3.39
CA VAL A 102 1.33 1.06 -2.48
C VAL A 102 1.01 0.36 -1.17
N VAL A 103 1.34 1.00 -0.07
CA VAL A 103 0.94 0.59 1.28
C VAL A 103 0.08 1.70 1.86
N LEU A 104 -1.05 1.34 2.44
CA LEU A 104 -2.00 2.26 3.06
C LEU A 104 -2.24 1.84 4.51
N LEU A 105 -2.05 2.78 5.42
CA LEU A 105 -2.48 2.71 6.81
C LEU A 105 -3.72 3.58 6.97
N TYR A 106 -4.83 3.00 7.41
CA TYR A 106 -6.12 3.70 7.53
C TYR A 106 -6.75 3.47 8.91
N GLN A 107 -7.13 4.56 9.56
CA GLN A 107 -7.81 4.56 10.86
C GLN A 107 -9.22 5.14 10.72
N GLN A 108 -10.21 4.28 10.55
CA GLN A 108 -11.59 4.70 10.32
C GLN A 108 -12.17 5.64 11.40
N GLN A 109 -11.72 5.47 12.65
CA GLN A 109 -12.23 6.27 13.79
C GLN A 109 -11.77 7.73 13.72
N LEU A 110 -10.63 8.01 13.09
CA LEU A 110 -10.15 9.38 12.89
C LEU A 110 -10.93 10.13 11.81
N ALA A 111 -11.52 9.39 10.87
CA ALA A 111 -12.29 9.99 9.80
C ALA A 111 -13.66 10.49 10.29
N PRO A 112 -14.05 11.74 10.01
CA PRO A 112 -15.42 12.19 10.15
C PRO A 112 -16.39 11.25 9.43
N GLN A 113 -17.58 11.00 9.98
CA GLN A 113 -18.51 10.01 9.45
C GLN A 113 -18.76 10.13 7.94
N ARG A 114 -18.87 11.37 7.43
CA ARG A 114 -19.08 11.67 6.00
C ARG A 114 -17.88 11.28 5.10
N LEU A 115 -16.67 11.20 5.65
CA LEU A 115 -15.44 10.89 4.94
C LEU A 115 -15.03 9.42 5.11
N ARG A 116 -15.70 8.66 5.98
CA ARG A 116 -15.37 7.26 6.23
C ARG A 116 -15.51 6.41 4.98
N TRP A 117 -14.53 5.57 4.75
CA TRP A 117 -14.53 4.63 3.65
C TRP A 117 -15.33 3.38 4.00
N PRO A 118 -16.21 2.90 3.13
CA PRO A 118 -16.79 1.57 3.25
C PRO A 118 -15.70 0.49 3.25
N ALA A 119 -15.90 -0.58 4.01
CA ALA A 119 -14.89 -1.64 4.20
C ALA A 119 -14.36 -2.26 2.88
N ASN A 120 -15.21 -2.29 1.83
CA ASN A 120 -14.86 -2.90 0.55
C ASN A 120 -14.24 -1.92 -0.46
N SER A 121 -14.15 -0.63 -0.15
CA SER A 121 -13.70 0.38 -1.11
C SER A 121 -12.26 0.15 -1.55
N PHE A 122 -11.37 -0.14 -0.61
CA PHE A 122 -9.96 -0.41 -0.93
C PHE A 122 -9.77 -1.71 -1.70
N LEU A 123 -10.58 -2.73 -1.40
CA LEU A 123 -10.59 -4.00 -2.15
C LEU A 123 -11.07 -3.79 -3.59
N ALA A 124 -12.09 -2.95 -3.79
CA ALA A 124 -12.58 -2.59 -5.13
C ALA A 124 -11.51 -1.85 -5.97
N MET A 125 -10.57 -1.17 -5.33
CA MET A 125 -9.42 -0.55 -5.99
C MET A 125 -8.23 -1.51 -6.18
N GLY A 126 -8.39 -2.80 -5.96
CA GLY A 126 -7.36 -3.81 -6.14
C GLY A 126 -6.37 -3.92 -4.98
N MET A 127 -6.64 -3.26 -3.86
CA MET A 127 -5.82 -3.40 -2.66
C MET A 127 -6.22 -4.64 -1.87
N ARG A 128 -5.26 -5.24 -1.19
CA ARG A 128 -5.48 -6.36 -0.26
C ARG A 128 -5.34 -5.86 1.17
N ARG A 129 -6.22 -6.28 2.06
CA ARG A 129 -6.06 -6.04 3.49
C ARG A 129 -5.10 -7.08 4.06
N ASP A 130 -3.93 -6.64 4.50
CA ASP A 130 -2.88 -7.51 5.03
C ASP A 130 -3.00 -7.69 6.54
N ALA A 131 -3.43 -6.65 7.27
CA ALA A 131 -3.56 -6.71 8.72
C ALA A 131 -4.65 -5.77 9.24
N LEU A 132 -5.14 -6.08 10.42
CA LEU A 132 -6.04 -5.26 11.22
C LEU A 132 -5.49 -5.24 12.65
N PHE A 133 -5.07 -4.07 13.09
CA PHE A 133 -4.53 -3.85 14.42
C PHE A 133 -5.61 -3.24 15.30
N ARG A 134 -5.81 -3.80 16.47
CA ARG A 134 -6.74 -3.31 17.46
C ARG A 134 -5.99 -3.03 18.75
N GLN A 135 -6.09 -1.82 19.23
CA GLN A 135 -5.56 -1.41 20.51
C GLN A 135 -6.59 -0.51 21.19
N ASP A 136 -7.10 -0.96 22.32
CA ASP A 136 -8.21 -0.33 23.01
C ASP A 136 -9.41 -0.16 22.06
N ASP A 137 -9.95 1.06 21.93
CA ASP A 137 -11.05 1.38 21.02
C ASP A 137 -10.59 1.84 19.62
N ARG A 138 -9.29 1.70 19.32
CA ARG A 138 -8.71 2.11 18.05
C ARG A 138 -8.44 0.92 17.16
N GLU A 139 -8.82 1.09 15.90
CA GLU A 139 -8.57 0.10 14.86
C GLU A 139 -7.81 0.75 13.70
N MET A 140 -6.69 0.14 13.32
CA MET A 140 -5.91 0.54 12.15
C MET A 140 -5.84 -0.63 11.19
N ALA A 141 -6.25 -0.40 9.95
CA ALA A 141 -6.15 -1.37 8.89
C ALA A 141 -4.94 -1.06 7.99
N LEU A 142 -4.20 -2.10 7.64
CA LEU A 142 -3.11 -2.04 6.68
C LEU A 142 -3.55 -2.71 5.40
N TYR A 143 -3.46 -1.96 4.31
CA TYR A 143 -3.72 -2.45 2.95
C TYR A 143 -2.46 -2.33 2.11
N SER A 144 -2.31 -3.25 1.15
CA SER A 144 -1.25 -3.18 0.15
C SER A 144 -1.77 -3.41 -1.26
N TYR A 145 -1.10 -2.78 -2.21
CA TYR A 145 -1.19 -3.08 -3.63
C TYR A 145 0.21 -3.41 -4.15
N ASP A 146 0.32 -4.45 -4.93
CA ASP A 146 1.56 -4.85 -5.62
C ASP A 146 1.17 -5.29 -7.04
N LEU A 147 1.67 -4.57 -8.03
CA LEU A 147 1.37 -4.83 -9.44
C LEU A 147 1.77 -6.25 -9.85
N ALA A 148 2.89 -6.75 -9.36
CA ALA A 148 3.37 -8.10 -9.67
C ALA A 148 2.43 -9.19 -9.14
N ARG A 149 1.75 -8.94 -8.01
CA ARG A 149 0.76 -9.87 -7.45
C ARG A 149 -0.62 -9.69 -8.06
N TYR A 150 -0.98 -8.48 -8.43
CA TYR A 150 -2.25 -8.15 -9.07
C TYR A 150 -2.32 -8.72 -10.49
N ASN A 151 -1.22 -8.59 -11.23
CA ASN A 151 -1.11 -9.04 -12.63
C ASN A 151 -0.16 -10.25 -12.73
N PHE A 152 -0.45 -11.30 -11.97
CA PHE A 152 0.38 -12.51 -12.05
C PHE A 152 0.20 -13.21 -13.40
N SER A 153 1.27 -13.77 -13.91
CA SER A 153 1.29 -14.58 -15.12
C SER A 153 0.36 -15.79 -14.95
N ARG A 154 -0.64 -15.91 -15.82
CA ARG A 154 -1.54 -17.06 -15.83
C ARG A 154 -0.93 -18.14 -16.71
N GLU A 155 -0.52 -19.27 -16.13
CA GLU A 155 0.11 -20.38 -16.86
C GLU A 155 -0.75 -20.90 -18.01
N TRP A 156 -2.08 -20.86 -17.86
CA TRP A 156 -3.02 -21.27 -18.90
C TRP A 156 -3.13 -20.26 -20.06
N ASN A 157 -2.74 -19.00 -19.86
CA ASN A 157 -2.82 -17.95 -20.88
C ASN A 157 -1.51 -17.88 -21.68
N ASN A 158 -1.28 -18.94 -22.45
CA ASN A 158 -0.16 -19.05 -23.37
C ASN A 158 -0.58 -19.80 -24.65
N SER A 159 0.26 -19.78 -25.67
CA SER A 159 -0.03 -20.39 -26.97
C SER A 159 -0.40 -21.86 -26.90
N ARG A 160 0.12 -22.62 -25.91
CA ARG A 160 -0.12 -24.06 -25.74
C ARG A 160 -1.59 -24.39 -25.47
N PHE A 161 -2.31 -23.49 -24.81
CA PHE A 161 -3.72 -23.68 -24.42
C PHE A 161 -4.69 -22.96 -25.37
N TRP A 162 -4.21 -22.38 -26.45
CA TRP A 162 -5.04 -21.71 -27.44
C TRP A 162 -5.56 -22.69 -28.48
N ALA A 163 -6.78 -22.44 -28.97
CA ALA A 163 -7.41 -23.31 -30.02
C ALA A 163 -6.58 -23.30 -31.32
N ASN A 164 -5.94 -22.18 -31.64
CA ASN A 164 -5.06 -22.02 -32.79
C ASN A 164 -3.71 -21.44 -32.32
N PRO A 165 -2.81 -22.28 -31.77
CA PRO A 165 -1.53 -21.83 -31.20
C PRO A 165 -0.64 -21.05 -32.18
N GLU A 166 -0.74 -21.37 -33.48
CA GLU A 166 0.02 -20.73 -34.56
C GLU A 166 -0.35 -19.26 -34.76
N ASN A 167 -1.49 -18.82 -34.27
CA ASN A 167 -1.98 -17.44 -34.36
C ASN A 167 -1.66 -16.60 -33.13
N TRP A 168 -1.04 -17.18 -32.12
CA TRP A 168 -0.65 -16.48 -30.90
C TRP A 168 0.33 -15.33 -31.20
N GLY A 169 -0.04 -14.10 -30.80
CA GLY A 169 0.78 -12.92 -31.01
C GLY A 169 0.79 -12.33 -32.41
N LYS A 170 0.05 -12.91 -33.38
CA LYS A 170 -0.02 -12.37 -34.74
C LYS A 170 -1.08 -11.29 -34.91
N TYR A 171 -2.09 -11.29 -34.08
CA TYR A 171 -3.22 -10.35 -34.15
C TYR A 171 -3.43 -9.66 -32.81
N TRP A 172 -3.63 -8.33 -32.90
CA TRP A 172 -3.95 -7.48 -31.76
C TRP A 172 -5.33 -6.85 -32.04
N TRP A 173 -6.23 -6.91 -31.09
CA TRP A 173 -7.54 -6.26 -31.12
C TRP A 173 -7.65 -5.20 -30.04
#